data_9535eddebaa75a2bddf4dbd07ffe72ae
#
_entry.id   9535eddebaa75a2bddf4dbd07ffe72ae
#
_cell.length_a   1.000
_cell.length_b   1.000
_cell.length_c   1.000
_cell.angle_alpha   90.00
_cell.angle_beta   90.00
_cell.angle_gamma   90.00
#
_symmetry.space_group_name_H-M   'P 1'
#
loop_
_entity.id
_entity.type
_entity.pdbx_description
1 polymer ?
#
loop_
_entity_poly.entity_id
_entity_poly.type
_entity_poly.pdbx_seq_one_letter_code
_entity_poly.pdbx_strand_id
1 'polypeptide(L)'
;MAEMVVAAGVRKSYGRMEVLSGIDLTVRRGQVMCIIGPSGSGKSTFLRCINHLEKIDAGRLYVDGDLVGYEQRGGKIYELSDRAVCEKRASIGMVFQRFNLFPHMTVLDNVMAGPLRVKKQSNEVQVRPSKPGHSGTQSDQ
;
A
#
# COMPACT_ATOMS: atom_id res chain seq x y z
N MET A 1 -2.95 17.54 12.73
CA MET A 1 -2.25 16.84 11.62
C MET A 1 -3.20 15.84 11.01
N ALA A 2 -3.28 15.80 9.68
CA ALA A 2 -4.20 14.90 8.99
C ALA A 2 -3.80 13.42 9.19
N GLU A 3 -4.77 12.57 9.50
CA GLU A 3 -4.60 11.14 9.60
C GLU A 3 -4.58 10.53 8.20
N MET A 4 -3.56 9.71 7.93
CA MET A 4 -3.42 9.05 6.63
C MET A 4 -3.96 7.63 6.62
N VAL A 5 -3.72 6.88 7.71
CA VAL A 5 -4.27 5.54 7.89
C VAL A 5 -4.89 5.46 9.28
N VAL A 6 -6.12 5.02 9.36
CA VAL A 6 -6.82 4.75 10.62
C VAL A 6 -7.42 3.36 10.57
N ALA A 7 -6.97 2.50 11.44
CA ALA A 7 -7.55 1.19 11.68
C ALA A 7 -8.27 1.22 13.04
N ALA A 8 -9.52 0.77 13.06
CA ALA A 8 -10.34 0.69 14.26
C ALA A 8 -10.94 -0.72 14.38
N GLY A 9 -10.43 -1.51 15.31
CA GLY A 9 -10.88 -2.85 15.61
C GLY A 9 -10.77 -3.82 14.42
N VAL A 10 -9.74 -3.67 13.56
CA VAL A 10 -9.61 -4.45 12.33
C VAL A 10 -9.37 -5.92 12.65
N ARG A 11 -10.22 -6.81 12.10
CA ARG A 11 -10.13 -8.26 12.24
C ARG A 11 -10.03 -8.93 10.88
N LYS A 12 -9.26 -10.00 10.81
CA LYS A 12 -9.11 -10.84 9.64
C LYS A 12 -8.86 -12.29 10.04
N SER A 13 -9.60 -13.20 9.42
CA SER A 13 -9.44 -14.63 9.61
C SER A 13 -9.28 -15.35 8.28
N TYR A 14 -8.57 -16.46 8.28
CA TYR A 14 -8.51 -17.42 7.19
C TYR A 14 -9.05 -18.77 7.70
N GLY A 15 -10.28 -19.09 7.32
CA GLY A 15 -10.99 -20.22 7.87
C GLY A 15 -11.20 -20.05 9.38
N ARG A 16 -10.60 -20.95 10.17
CA ARG A 16 -10.71 -20.90 11.66
C ARG A 16 -9.57 -20.12 12.33
N MET A 17 -8.59 -19.67 11.57
CA MET A 17 -7.42 -18.97 12.10
C MET A 17 -7.66 -17.46 12.05
N GLU A 18 -7.81 -16.82 13.22
CA GLU A 18 -7.79 -15.36 13.30
C GLU A 18 -6.35 -14.86 13.22
N VAL A 19 -6.07 -14.01 12.23
CA VAL A 19 -4.73 -13.47 11.95
C VAL A 19 -4.61 -12.04 12.43
N LEU A 20 -5.70 -11.27 12.36
CA LEU A 20 -5.79 -9.92 12.92
C LEU A 20 -6.93 -9.90 13.94
N SER A 21 -6.62 -9.61 15.18
CA SER A 21 -7.53 -9.76 16.36
C SER A 21 -7.93 -8.41 16.93
N GLY A 22 -8.41 -7.49 16.09
CA GLY A 22 -8.84 -6.16 16.55
C GLY A 22 -7.68 -5.18 16.61
N ILE A 23 -7.12 -4.85 15.43
CA ILE A 23 -6.02 -3.90 15.32
C ILE A 23 -6.55 -2.47 15.37
N ASP A 24 -6.01 -1.69 16.31
CA ASP A 24 -6.20 -0.25 16.42
C ASP A 24 -4.87 0.45 16.11
N LEU A 25 -4.87 1.33 15.11
CA LEU A 25 -3.66 2.02 14.64
C LEU A 25 -4.03 3.34 13.98
N THR A 26 -3.24 4.36 14.21
CA THR A 26 -3.33 5.62 13.47
C THR A 26 -1.95 6.02 12.96
N VAL A 27 -1.84 6.29 11.67
CA VAL A 27 -0.64 6.85 11.03
C VAL A 27 -0.98 8.21 10.48
N ARG A 28 -0.20 9.23 10.85
CA ARG A 28 -0.39 10.61 10.41
C ARG A 28 0.38 10.89 9.11
N ARG A 29 -0.03 11.90 8.38
CA ARG A 29 0.66 12.36 7.17
C ARG A 29 2.12 12.69 7.48
N GLY A 30 3.05 12.15 6.66
CA GLY A 30 4.50 12.32 6.84
C GLY A 30 5.12 11.44 7.92
N GLN A 31 4.33 10.63 8.63
CA GLN A 31 4.86 9.71 9.63
C GLN A 31 5.34 8.42 8.97
N VAL A 32 6.45 7.88 9.49
CA VAL A 32 6.91 6.51 9.21
C VAL A 32 6.52 5.62 10.38
N MET A 33 5.80 4.53 10.09
CA MET A 33 5.38 3.53 11.07
C MET A 33 6.02 2.19 10.75
N CYS A 34 6.65 1.57 11.75
CA CYS A 34 7.19 0.22 11.64
C CYS A 34 6.31 -0.78 12.37
N ILE A 35 5.94 -1.86 11.69
CA ILE A 35 5.23 -3.01 12.30
C ILE A 35 6.23 -4.14 12.46
N ILE A 36 6.51 -4.51 13.71
CA ILE A 36 7.45 -5.58 14.06
C ILE A 36 6.72 -6.74 14.72
N GLY A 37 7.26 -7.94 14.55
CA GLY A 37 6.71 -9.16 15.13
C GLY A 37 7.25 -10.40 14.42
N PRO A 38 7.02 -11.60 14.96
CA PRO A 38 7.50 -12.86 14.40
C PRO A 38 6.89 -13.15 13.02
N SER A 39 7.44 -14.10 12.29
CA SER A 39 6.87 -14.59 11.03
C SER A 39 5.46 -15.16 11.31
N GLY A 40 4.51 -14.89 10.41
CA GLY A 40 3.13 -15.36 10.56
C GLY A 40 2.25 -14.52 11.50
N SER A 41 2.76 -13.44 12.11
CA SER A 41 1.98 -12.58 13.02
C SER A 41 1.00 -11.62 12.33
N GLY A 42 0.72 -11.76 11.03
CA GLY A 42 -0.27 -10.96 10.32
C GLY A 42 0.21 -9.63 9.75
N LYS A 43 1.50 -9.25 9.89
CA LYS A 43 2.03 -7.97 9.38
C LYS A 43 1.73 -7.72 7.91
N SER A 44 2.05 -8.69 7.06
CA SER A 44 1.80 -8.60 5.62
C SER A 44 0.31 -8.63 5.29
N THR A 45 -0.49 -9.37 6.07
CA THR A 45 -1.94 -9.39 5.95
C THR A 45 -2.53 -8.01 6.23
N PHE A 46 -2.09 -7.35 7.30
CA PHE A 46 -2.55 -6.00 7.62
C PHE A 46 -2.19 -4.99 6.53
N LEU A 47 -0.94 -5.00 6.01
CA LEU A 47 -0.55 -4.15 4.88
C LEU A 47 -1.41 -4.40 3.63
N ARG A 48 -1.76 -5.66 3.34
CA ARG A 48 -2.66 -6.01 2.24
C ARG A 48 -4.08 -5.52 2.47
N CYS A 49 -4.54 -5.47 3.72
CA CYS A 49 -5.85 -4.89 4.04
C CYS A 49 -5.86 -3.37 3.78
N ILE A 50 -4.79 -2.64 4.10
CA ILE A 50 -4.68 -1.19 3.83
C ILE A 50 -4.84 -0.89 2.34
N ASN A 51 -4.25 -1.72 1.47
CA ASN A 51 -4.36 -1.57 0.02
C ASN A 51 -5.55 -2.35 -0.57
N HIS A 52 -6.46 -2.85 0.26
CA HIS A 52 -7.62 -3.67 -0.17
C HIS A 52 -7.26 -4.83 -1.11
N LEU A 53 -6.06 -5.39 -0.99
CA LEU A 53 -5.69 -6.67 -1.60
C LEU A 53 -6.28 -7.84 -0.80
N GLU A 54 -6.59 -7.60 0.47
CA GLU A 54 -7.32 -8.49 1.37
C GLU A 54 -8.48 -7.71 2.00
N LYS A 55 -9.68 -8.31 2.02
CA LYS A 55 -10.84 -7.73 2.70
C LYS A 55 -10.74 -8.00 4.20
N ILE A 56 -11.05 -7.01 5.02
CA ILE A 56 -11.23 -7.20 6.46
C ILE A 56 -12.56 -7.90 6.75
N ASP A 57 -12.62 -8.67 7.82
CA ASP A 57 -13.85 -9.37 8.23
C ASP A 57 -14.67 -8.54 9.23
N ALA A 58 -14.00 -7.68 10.02
CA ALA A 58 -14.65 -6.75 10.94
C ALA A 58 -13.76 -5.53 11.21
N GLY A 59 -14.35 -4.51 11.82
CA GLY A 59 -13.69 -3.23 12.09
C GLY A 59 -13.84 -2.23 10.97
N ARG A 60 -13.02 -1.19 10.98
CA ARG A 60 -12.99 -0.13 9.96
C ARG A 60 -11.56 0.23 9.64
N LEU A 61 -11.30 0.49 8.37
CA LEU A 61 -9.99 0.89 7.88
C LEU A 61 -10.16 2.08 6.93
N TYR A 62 -9.50 3.17 7.24
CA TYR A 62 -9.54 4.39 6.43
C TYR A 62 -8.15 4.71 5.90
N VAL A 63 -8.10 5.21 4.68
CA VAL A 63 -6.89 5.76 4.06
C VAL A 63 -7.23 7.11 3.45
N ASP A 64 -6.51 8.15 3.88
CA ASP A 64 -6.73 9.56 3.51
C ASP A 64 -8.21 10.01 3.68
N GLY A 65 -8.85 9.54 4.76
CA GLY A 65 -10.26 9.80 5.09
C GLY A 65 -11.28 8.90 4.39
N ASP A 66 -10.87 8.12 3.41
CA ASP A 66 -11.73 7.20 2.67
C ASP A 66 -11.81 5.83 3.34
N LEU A 67 -13.02 5.28 3.50
CA LEU A 67 -13.23 3.92 3.99
C LEU A 67 -12.75 2.92 2.92
N VAL A 68 -11.83 2.03 3.31
CA VAL A 68 -11.22 1.06 2.38
C VAL A 68 -12.22 0.01 1.95
N GLY A 69 -12.44 -0.12 0.64
CA GLY A 69 -13.35 -1.10 0.04
C GLY A 69 -14.83 -0.78 0.13
N TYR A 70 -15.18 0.30 0.80
CA TYR A 70 -16.57 0.67 1.03
C TYR A 70 -16.80 2.17 0.84
N GLU A 71 -18.06 2.56 0.66
CA GLU A 71 -18.50 3.94 0.68
C GLU A 71 -19.71 4.10 1.60
N GLN A 72 -19.86 5.27 2.19
CA GLN A 72 -21.01 5.59 3.02
C GLN A 72 -21.94 6.54 2.27
N ARG A 73 -23.18 6.10 2.06
CA ARG A 73 -24.24 6.91 1.45
C ARG A 73 -25.50 6.88 2.32
N GLY A 74 -25.98 8.04 2.74
CA GLY A 74 -27.22 8.14 3.54
C GLY A 74 -27.20 7.34 4.84
N GLY A 75 -26.04 7.24 5.51
CA GLY A 75 -25.87 6.48 6.75
C GLY A 75 -25.72 4.96 6.57
N LYS A 76 -25.78 4.46 5.35
CA LYS A 76 -25.54 3.03 5.02
C LYS A 76 -24.18 2.85 4.37
N ILE A 77 -23.58 1.69 4.60
CA ILE A 77 -22.28 1.30 4.03
C ILE A 77 -22.54 0.36 2.85
N TYR A 78 -21.94 0.67 1.71
CA TYR A 78 -22.01 -0.12 0.48
C TYR A 78 -20.61 -0.55 0.08
N GLU A 79 -20.48 -1.78 -0.40
CA GLU A 79 -19.22 -2.27 -0.97
C GLU A 79 -18.97 -1.56 -2.32
N LEU A 80 -17.73 -1.12 -2.52
CA LEU A 80 -17.30 -0.50 -3.77
C LEU A 80 -17.21 -1.55 -4.89
N SER A 81 -17.51 -1.11 -6.13
CA SER A 81 -17.23 -1.95 -7.30
C SER A 81 -15.72 -2.17 -7.47
N ASP A 82 -15.33 -3.26 -8.13
CA ASP A 82 -13.91 -3.57 -8.40
C ASP A 82 -13.20 -2.43 -9.13
N ARG A 83 -13.88 -1.73 -10.03
CA ARG A 83 -13.33 -0.57 -10.73
C ARG A 83 -13.02 0.57 -9.76
N ALA A 84 -13.94 0.91 -8.88
CA ALA A 84 -13.76 1.98 -7.89
C ALA A 84 -12.65 1.62 -6.87
N VAL A 85 -12.56 0.34 -6.48
CA VAL A 85 -11.45 -0.19 -5.67
C VAL A 85 -10.12 -0.02 -6.38
N CYS A 86 -10.04 -0.36 -7.68
CA CYS A 86 -8.81 -0.20 -8.46
C CYS A 86 -8.39 1.28 -8.58
N GLU A 87 -9.34 2.21 -8.77
CA GLU A 87 -9.07 3.64 -8.82
C GLU A 87 -8.50 4.16 -7.48
N LYS A 88 -9.10 3.78 -6.36
CA LYS A 88 -8.58 4.13 -5.02
C LYS A 88 -7.22 3.50 -4.74
N ARG A 89 -7.02 2.25 -5.13
CA ARG A 89 -5.74 1.54 -4.99
C ARG A 89 -4.60 2.20 -5.75
N ALA A 90 -4.88 2.86 -6.86
CA ALA A 90 -3.86 3.58 -7.65
C ALA A 90 -3.18 4.72 -6.89
N SER A 91 -3.80 5.25 -5.82
CA SER A 91 -3.22 6.27 -4.95
C SER A 91 -2.29 5.70 -3.86
N ILE A 92 -2.34 4.39 -3.62
CA ILE A 92 -1.58 3.71 -2.57
C ILE A 92 -0.44 2.92 -3.21
N GLY A 93 0.80 3.35 -3.00
CA GLY A 93 1.98 2.59 -3.41
C GLY A 93 2.24 1.41 -2.47
N MET A 94 2.63 0.27 -3.02
CA MET A 94 3.05 -0.89 -2.22
C MET A 94 4.33 -1.49 -2.77
N VAL A 95 5.31 -1.72 -1.88
CA VAL A 95 6.55 -2.44 -2.22
C VAL A 95 6.42 -3.86 -1.68
N PHE A 96 6.47 -4.83 -2.57
CA PHE A 96 6.35 -6.24 -2.22
C PHE A 96 7.73 -6.83 -1.86
N GLN A 97 7.74 -7.87 -1.03
CA GLN A 97 8.94 -8.59 -0.65
C GLN A 97 9.62 -9.27 -1.86
N ARG A 98 8.83 -9.74 -2.83
CA ARG A 98 9.33 -10.20 -4.13
C ARG A 98 9.29 -9.04 -5.11
N PHE A 99 10.21 -9.01 -6.07
CA PHE A 99 10.33 -7.90 -7.04
C PHE A 99 9.09 -7.70 -7.92
N ASN A 100 8.27 -8.75 -8.12
CA ASN A 100 7.03 -8.73 -8.93
C ASN A 100 7.20 -8.05 -10.30
N LEU A 101 8.36 -8.29 -10.92
CA LEU A 101 8.65 -7.79 -12.25
C LEU A 101 7.91 -8.60 -13.31
N PHE A 102 7.52 -7.93 -14.37
CA PHE A 102 6.99 -8.57 -15.57
C PHE A 102 8.17 -9.09 -16.41
N PRO A 103 8.40 -10.41 -16.49
CA PRO A 103 9.60 -10.97 -17.11
C PRO A 103 9.68 -10.74 -18.62
N HIS A 104 8.55 -10.46 -19.27
CA HIS A 104 8.45 -10.14 -20.70
C HIS A 104 8.65 -8.65 -21.01
N MET A 105 8.90 -7.83 -20.02
CA MET A 105 9.10 -6.40 -20.15
C MET A 105 10.56 -6.03 -19.86
N THR A 106 11.03 -4.96 -20.52
CA THR A 106 12.32 -4.35 -20.20
C THR A 106 12.30 -3.73 -18.78
N VAL A 107 13.48 -3.39 -18.26
CA VAL A 107 13.59 -2.67 -16.96
C VAL A 107 12.83 -1.35 -17.04
N LEU A 108 12.99 -0.60 -18.12
CA LEU A 108 12.31 0.67 -18.33
C LEU A 108 10.78 0.49 -18.34
N ASP A 109 10.28 -0.49 -19.09
CA ASP A 109 8.83 -0.77 -19.15
C ASP A 109 8.26 -1.17 -17.81
N ASN A 110 8.99 -1.95 -17.02
CA ASN A 110 8.59 -2.30 -15.64
C ASN A 110 8.46 -1.05 -14.76
N VAL A 111 9.43 -0.14 -14.81
CA VAL A 111 9.42 1.11 -14.06
C VAL A 111 8.28 2.02 -14.53
N MET A 112 8.07 2.11 -15.83
CA MET A 112 7.06 2.98 -16.44
C MET A 112 5.64 2.43 -16.38
N ALA A 113 5.45 1.14 -16.09
CA ALA A 113 4.14 0.49 -16.09
C ALA A 113 3.13 1.18 -15.15
N GLY A 114 3.54 1.54 -13.92
CA GLY A 114 2.68 2.24 -12.97
C GLY A 114 2.28 3.64 -13.45
N PRO A 115 3.24 4.54 -13.73
CA PRO A 115 2.96 5.89 -14.23
C PRO A 115 2.09 5.92 -15.50
N LEU A 116 2.41 5.11 -16.49
CA LEU A 116 1.73 5.14 -17.80
C LEU A 116 0.37 4.46 -17.75
N ARG A 117 0.29 3.23 -17.22
CA ARG A 117 -0.92 2.40 -17.31
C ARG A 117 -1.91 2.69 -16.21
N VAL A 118 -1.44 2.99 -15.00
CA VAL A 118 -2.31 3.21 -13.83
C VAL A 118 -2.62 4.69 -13.64
N LYS A 119 -1.60 5.54 -13.62
CA LYS A 119 -1.77 7.00 -13.42
C LYS A 119 -2.05 7.77 -14.68
N LYS A 120 -1.98 7.13 -15.86
CA LYS A 120 -2.21 7.75 -17.20
C LYS A 120 -1.38 9.02 -17.41
N GLN A 121 -0.18 9.06 -16.86
CA GLN A 121 0.75 10.16 -17.05
C GLN A 121 1.28 10.13 -18.49
N SER A 122 1.61 11.32 -19.04
CA SER A 122 2.26 11.40 -20.36
C SER A 122 3.67 10.80 -20.33
N ASN A 123 4.21 10.41 -21.49
CA ASN A 123 5.55 9.82 -21.63
C ASN A 123 6.71 10.72 -21.18
N GLU A 124 6.44 11.94 -20.74
CA GLU A 124 7.43 12.90 -20.23
C GLU A 124 7.84 12.67 -18.76
N VAL A 125 7.51 11.51 -18.19
CA VAL A 125 8.03 11.14 -16.86
C VAL A 125 9.55 11.03 -16.97
N GLN A 126 10.24 12.09 -16.55
CA GLN A 126 11.70 12.11 -16.49
C GLN A 126 12.16 11.10 -15.44
N VAL A 127 12.73 9.99 -15.88
CA VAL A 127 13.51 9.10 -15.02
C VAL A 127 14.74 9.90 -14.61
N ARG A 128 14.75 10.45 -13.40
CA ARG A 128 15.94 11.09 -12.85
C ARG A 128 17.01 9.99 -12.66
N PRO A 129 18.15 10.06 -13.35
CA PRO A 129 19.24 9.13 -13.08
C PRO A 129 19.68 9.30 -11.62
N SER A 130 19.84 8.20 -10.89
CA SER A 130 20.45 8.22 -9.57
C SER A 130 21.82 8.87 -9.69
N LYS A 131 22.11 9.88 -8.83
CA LYS A 131 23.45 10.48 -8.77
C LYS A 131 24.44 9.34 -8.53
N PRO A 132 25.57 9.27 -9.31
CA PRO A 132 26.61 8.31 -9.02
C PRO A 132 27.12 8.59 -7.60
N GLY A 133 27.12 7.53 -6.78
CA GLY A 133 27.66 7.63 -5.42
C GLY A 133 29.10 8.14 -5.48
N HIS A 134 29.44 9.09 -4.65
CA HIS A 134 30.83 9.51 -4.44
C HIS A 134 31.62 8.29 -3.97
N SER A 135 32.38 7.69 -4.87
CA SER A 135 33.46 6.81 -4.48
C SER A 135 34.54 7.67 -3.84
N GLY A 136 34.52 7.77 -2.52
CA GLY A 136 35.60 8.35 -1.76
C GLY A 136 36.85 7.53 -1.97
N THR A 137 37.74 7.97 -2.86
CA THR A 137 39.10 7.49 -2.94
C THR A 137 39.81 8.03 -1.72
N GLN A 138 40.01 7.21 -0.70
CA GLN A 138 41.07 7.45 0.29
C GLN A 138 42.41 7.15 -0.40
N SER A 139 43.14 8.20 -0.69
CA SER A 139 44.57 8.13 -1.00
C SER A 139 45.33 8.13 0.32
N ASP A 140 45.94 6.99 0.65
CA ASP A 140 46.98 6.88 1.66
C ASP A 140 48.19 7.76 1.29
N GLN A 141 48.63 8.57 2.25
CA GLN A 141 50.01 8.96 2.50
C GLN A 141 50.27 9.04 4.00
#